data_eb8a365c7cd559c0d5ef3399d8eb2679
#
_entry.id   eb8a365c7cd559c0d5ef3399d8eb2679
#
_cell.length_a   1.000
_cell.length_b   1.000
_cell.length_c   1.000
_cell.angle_alpha   90.00
_cell.angle_beta   90.00
_cell.angle_gamma   90.00
#
_symmetry.space_group_name_H-M   'P 1'
#
loop_
_entity.id
_entity.type
_entity.pdbx_description
1 polymer ?
#
loop_
_entity_poly.entity_id
_entity_poly.type
_entity_poly.pdbx_seq_one_letter_code
_entity_poly.pdbx_strand_id
1 'polypeptide(L)'
;MCSLAVLYLGFAAAVAQGAAETNVTAALGNCLETAKVPFYESDSKDWEDYASPFNERLEYTPAAIAVPTTTEQIQLAVSCGAGHGVKVTPKAGGHSYASLGLGGEDGHLVIQLDHMYSVTLDIETNIATVEPGARLGHLASELFAQGNRAISHGTCPG
;
A
#
# COMPACT_ATOMS: atom_id res chain seq x y z
N MET A 1 -44.17 0.49 22.61
CA MET A 1 -43.89 -0.55 21.58
C MET A 1 -43.07 -0.04 20.38
N CYS A 2 -42.48 1.15 20.47
CA CYS A 2 -41.68 1.74 19.35
C CYS A 2 -40.18 1.47 19.43
N SER A 3 -39.65 0.99 20.57
CA SER A 3 -38.20 0.85 20.82
C SER A 3 -37.59 -0.45 20.25
N LEU A 4 -38.41 -1.51 20.05
CA LEU A 4 -37.87 -2.81 19.55
C LEU A 4 -37.63 -2.82 18.03
N ALA A 5 -38.41 -2.02 17.26
CA ALA A 5 -38.28 -1.99 15.81
C ALA A 5 -37.01 -1.27 15.33
N VAL A 6 -36.54 -0.26 16.09
CA VAL A 6 -35.32 0.50 15.78
C VAL A 6 -34.06 -0.34 16.01
N LEU A 7 -34.04 -1.20 17.04
CA LEU A 7 -32.92 -2.11 17.32
C LEU A 7 -32.76 -3.18 16.24
N TYR A 8 -33.87 -3.69 15.70
CA TYR A 8 -33.85 -4.72 14.65
C TYR A 8 -33.35 -4.18 13.30
N LEU A 9 -33.71 -2.95 12.95
CA LEU A 9 -33.21 -2.29 11.74
C LEU A 9 -31.71 -2.00 11.80
N GLY A 10 -31.19 -1.61 12.96
CA GLY A 10 -29.75 -1.36 13.16
C GLY A 10 -28.91 -2.64 13.04
N PHE A 11 -29.40 -3.75 13.58
CA PHE A 11 -28.68 -5.04 13.52
C PHE A 11 -28.67 -5.64 12.11
N ALA A 12 -29.77 -5.56 11.37
CA ALA A 12 -29.85 -6.02 9.98
C ALA A 12 -28.95 -5.22 9.03
N ALA A 13 -28.82 -3.90 9.25
CA ALA A 13 -27.93 -3.05 8.45
C ALA A 13 -26.45 -3.37 8.69
N ALA A 14 -26.03 -3.59 9.93
CA ALA A 14 -24.65 -3.95 10.26
C ALA A 14 -24.23 -5.31 9.68
N VAL A 15 -25.11 -6.30 9.71
CA VAL A 15 -24.86 -7.64 9.12
C VAL A 15 -24.75 -7.56 7.59
N ALA A 16 -25.58 -6.73 6.94
CA ALA A 16 -25.53 -6.55 5.49
C ALA A 16 -24.26 -5.82 5.03
N GLN A 17 -23.75 -4.85 5.80
CA GLN A 17 -22.52 -4.15 5.51
C GLN A 17 -21.30 -5.08 5.63
N GLY A 18 -21.18 -5.85 6.71
CA GLY A 18 -20.08 -6.79 6.87
C GLY A 18 -20.03 -7.87 5.78
N ALA A 19 -21.19 -8.37 5.30
CA ALA A 19 -21.25 -9.33 4.21
C ALA A 19 -20.86 -8.71 2.85
N ALA A 20 -21.12 -7.44 2.63
CA ALA A 20 -20.72 -6.72 1.42
C ALA A 20 -19.21 -6.46 1.38
N GLU A 21 -18.61 -6.06 2.50
CA GLU A 21 -17.17 -5.81 2.62
C GLU A 21 -16.35 -7.08 2.43
N THR A 22 -16.74 -8.20 3.05
CA THR A 22 -16.06 -9.49 2.84
C THR A 22 -16.13 -9.98 1.39
N ASN A 23 -17.22 -9.69 0.67
CA ASN A 23 -17.36 -10.05 -0.73
C ASN A 23 -16.43 -9.20 -1.63
N VAL A 24 -16.29 -7.91 -1.34
CA VAL A 24 -15.39 -7.01 -2.09
C VAL A 24 -13.93 -7.40 -1.87
N THR A 25 -13.51 -7.68 -0.65
CA THR A 25 -12.14 -8.12 -0.33
C THR A 25 -11.81 -9.43 -1.05
N ALA A 26 -12.69 -10.43 -1.00
CA ALA A 26 -12.48 -11.69 -1.70
C ALA A 26 -12.42 -11.51 -3.24
N ALA A 27 -13.25 -10.64 -3.81
CA ALA A 27 -13.22 -10.34 -5.23
C ALA A 27 -11.92 -9.62 -5.65
N LEU A 28 -11.43 -8.71 -4.79
CA LEU A 28 -10.15 -8.03 -4.97
C LEU A 28 -8.99 -9.04 -4.94
N GLY A 29 -8.94 -9.93 -3.93
CA GLY A 29 -7.92 -10.98 -3.82
C GLY A 29 -7.89 -11.88 -5.05
N ASN A 30 -9.05 -12.37 -5.52
CA ASN A 30 -9.15 -13.17 -6.74
C ASN A 30 -8.64 -12.42 -7.99
N CYS A 31 -8.87 -11.10 -8.08
CA CYS A 31 -8.35 -10.27 -9.18
C CYS A 31 -6.83 -10.21 -9.12
N LEU A 32 -6.25 -9.92 -7.96
CA LEU A 32 -4.80 -9.81 -7.76
C LEU A 32 -4.10 -11.15 -8.05
N GLU A 33 -4.67 -12.27 -7.59
CA GLU A 33 -4.16 -13.62 -7.86
C GLU A 33 -4.18 -13.94 -9.37
N THR A 34 -5.30 -13.66 -10.04
CA THR A 34 -5.44 -13.87 -11.49
C THR A 34 -4.44 -13.00 -12.26
N ALA A 35 -4.20 -11.78 -11.82
CA ALA A 35 -3.23 -10.84 -12.38
C ALA A 35 -1.77 -11.19 -12.03
N LYS A 36 -1.53 -12.20 -11.17
CA LYS A 36 -0.20 -12.59 -10.67
C LYS A 36 0.53 -11.44 -9.98
N VAL A 37 -0.19 -10.60 -9.28
CA VAL A 37 0.36 -9.57 -8.41
C VAL A 37 0.55 -10.20 -7.04
N PRO A 38 1.75 -10.22 -6.45
CA PRO A 38 1.93 -10.69 -5.08
C PRO A 38 1.16 -9.80 -4.10
N PHE A 39 0.47 -10.39 -3.14
CA PHE A 39 -0.30 -9.64 -2.15
C PHE A 39 -0.46 -10.42 -0.83
N TYR A 40 -0.82 -9.70 0.22
CA TYR A 40 -1.15 -10.21 1.55
C TYR A 40 -2.57 -9.81 1.94
N GLU A 41 -3.24 -10.71 2.63
CA GLU A 41 -4.52 -10.50 3.31
C GLU A 41 -4.31 -10.60 4.83
N SER A 42 -5.29 -10.21 5.61
CA SER A 42 -5.17 -10.09 7.08
C SER A 42 -4.84 -11.39 7.82
N ASP A 43 -5.03 -12.55 7.19
CA ASP A 43 -4.65 -13.87 7.71
C ASP A 43 -3.25 -14.33 7.26
N SER A 44 -2.57 -13.55 6.43
CA SER A 44 -1.23 -13.85 5.94
C SER A 44 -0.20 -13.69 7.06
N LYS A 45 0.80 -14.58 7.10
CA LYS A 45 1.85 -14.59 8.14
C LYS A 45 2.62 -13.27 8.24
N ASP A 46 2.89 -12.63 7.11
CA ASP A 46 3.72 -11.43 7.03
C ASP A 46 2.86 -10.15 6.98
N TRP A 47 1.57 -10.25 7.32
CA TRP A 47 0.63 -9.13 7.30
C TRP A 47 1.09 -7.95 8.17
N GLU A 48 1.45 -8.22 9.41
CA GLU A 48 1.82 -7.19 10.38
C GLU A 48 3.05 -6.38 9.96
N ASP A 49 3.99 -7.00 9.22
CA ASP A 49 5.19 -6.33 8.73
C ASP A 49 4.84 -5.19 7.75
N TYR A 50 3.75 -5.35 7.01
CA TYR A 50 3.30 -4.37 6.02
C TYR A 50 2.14 -3.49 6.50
N ALA A 51 1.28 -4.00 7.37
CA ALA A 51 0.10 -3.29 7.88
C ALA A 51 0.41 -2.33 9.02
N SER A 52 1.58 -2.44 9.67
CA SER A 52 1.95 -1.57 10.79
C SER A 52 2.08 -0.11 10.36
N PRO A 53 1.39 0.82 11.06
CA PRO A 53 1.50 2.25 10.78
C PRO A 53 2.77 2.84 11.40
N PHE A 54 3.31 3.91 10.82
CA PHE A 54 4.37 4.70 11.43
C PHE A 54 3.89 5.42 12.72
N ASN A 55 2.65 5.87 12.71
CA ASN A 55 1.99 6.47 13.86
C ASN A 55 1.00 5.46 14.45
N GLU A 56 1.42 4.73 15.47
CA GLU A 56 0.64 3.71 16.17
C GLU A 56 -0.65 4.22 16.84
N ARG A 57 -0.91 5.54 16.83
CA ARG A 57 -2.16 6.13 17.31
C ARG A 57 -3.26 6.18 16.25
N LEU A 58 -2.91 5.93 14.99
CA LEU A 58 -3.80 5.97 13.83
C LEU A 58 -3.63 4.67 13.05
N GLU A 59 -4.33 3.65 13.50
CA GLU A 59 -4.34 2.33 12.89
C GLU A 59 -5.48 2.26 11.86
N TYR A 60 -5.15 1.81 10.66
CA TYR A 60 -6.12 1.53 9.61
C TYR A 60 -5.87 0.15 9.04
N THR A 61 -6.95 -0.58 8.77
CA THR A 61 -6.89 -1.95 8.24
C THR A 61 -7.09 -1.93 6.73
N PRO A 62 -6.06 -2.21 5.91
CA PRO A 62 -6.21 -2.37 4.48
C PRO A 62 -7.13 -3.55 4.11
N ALA A 63 -7.80 -3.48 2.96
CA ALA A 63 -8.51 -4.61 2.38
C ALA A 63 -7.53 -5.70 1.89
N ALA A 64 -6.40 -5.27 1.31
CA ALA A 64 -5.27 -6.11 0.92
C ALA A 64 -4.01 -5.23 0.77
N ILE A 65 -2.83 -5.85 0.80
CA ILE A 65 -1.55 -5.18 0.56
C ILE A 65 -0.87 -5.87 -0.62
N ALA A 66 -0.86 -5.21 -1.78
CA ALA A 66 -0.13 -5.66 -2.96
C ALA A 66 1.36 -5.30 -2.82
N VAL A 67 2.26 -6.21 -3.22
CA VAL A 67 3.71 -6.05 -3.11
C VAL A 67 4.35 -6.26 -4.49
N PRO A 68 4.13 -5.33 -5.45
CA PRO A 68 4.62 -5.46 -6.81
C PRO A 68 6.14 -5.34 -6.88
N THR A 69 6.72 -5.99 -7.89
CA THR A 69 8.13 -5.91 -8.25
C THR A 69 8.35 -5.26 -9.62
N THR A 70 7.27 -4.95 -10.35
CA THR A 70 7.31 -4.31 -11.67
C THR A 70 6.21 -3.27 -11.82
N THR A 71 6.41 -2.34 -12.75
CA THR A 71 5.43 -1.32 -13.10
C THR A 71 4.13 -1.94 -13.64
N GLU A 72 4.21 -3.03 -14.38
CA GLU A 72 3.05 -3.76 -14.91
C GLU A 72 2.18 -4.31 -13.77
N GLN A 73 2.81 -4.86 -12.73
CA GLN A 73 2.08 -5.34 -11.55
C GLN A 73 1.40 -4.19 -10.79
N ILE A 74 2.01 -3.00 -10.71
CA ILE A 74 1.35 -1.81 -10.16
C ILE A 74 0.10 -1.46 -10.97
N GLN A 75 0.21 -1.41 -12.29
CA GLN A 75 -0.92 -1.11 -13.18
C GLN A 75 -2.07 -2.10 -13.01
N LEU A 76 -1.75 -3.40 -12.91
CA LEU A 76 -2.73 -4.45 -12.67
C LEU A 76 -3.38 -4.32 -11.29
N ALA A 77 -2.60 -4.05 -10.23
CA ALA A 77 -3.14 -3.83 -8.89
C ALA A 77 -4.09 -2.62 -8.86
N VAL A 78 -3.70 -1.50 -9.47
CA VAL A 78 -4.57 -0.31 -9.60
C VAL A 78 -5.85 -0.65 -10.34
N SER A 79 -5.77 -1.42 -11.44
CA SER A 79 -6.92 -1.84 -12.22
C SER A 79 -7.86 -2.75 -11.40
N CYS A 80 -7.32 -3.66 -10.60
CA CYS A 80 -8.10 -4.50 -9.68
C CYS A 80 -8.82 -3.65 -8.62
N GLY A 81 -8.13 -2.72 -7.96
CA GLY A 81 -8.75 -1.83 -6.99
C GLY A 81 -9.89 -1.00 -7.61
N ALA A 82 -9.62 -0.34 -8.75
CA ALA A 82 -10.62 0.46 -9.45
C ALA A 82 -11.81 -0.36 -9.94
N GLY A 83 -11.57 -1.57 -10.47
CA GLY A 83 -12.62 -2.47 -10.96
C GLY A 83 -13.58 -2.97 -9.89
N HIS A 84 -13.13 -3.01 -8.63
CA HIS A 84 -13.94 -3.41 -7.47
C HIS A 84 -14.38 -2.25 -6.59
N GLY A 85 -14.13 -0.99 -7.01
CA GLY A 85 -14.50 0.20 -6.24
C GLY A 85 -13.69 0.39 -4.94
N VAL A 86 -12.53 -0.26 -4.84
CA VAL A 86 -11.60 -0.15 -3.72
C VAL A 86 -10.64 1.00 -3.97
N LYS A 87 -10.49 1.89 -2.99
CA LYS A 87 -9.50 2.97 -3.05
C LYS A 87 -8.09 2.41 -3.01
N VAL A 88 -7.19 2.97 -3.80
CA VAL A 88 -5.80 2.50 -3.91
C VAL A 88 -4.85 3.53 -3.34
N THR A 89 -3.91 3.08 -2.51
CA THR A 89 -2.92 3.95 -1.85
C THR A 89 -1.51 3.40 -2.05
N PRO A 90 -0.57 4.18 -2.62
CA PRO A 90 0.83 3.77 -2.68
C PRO A 90 1.52 4.00 -1.32
N LYS A 91 2.36 3.05 -0.91
CA LYS A 91 3.19 3.13 0.30
C LYS A 91 4.64 2.84 -0.07
N ALA A 92 5.51 3.84 0.07
CA ALA A 92 6.96 3.69 0.03
C ALA A 92 7.50 3.46 1.46
N GLY A 93 8.14 4.45 2.09
CA GLY A 93 8.61 4.37 3.48
C GLY A 93 7.52 4.28 4.55
N GLY A 94 6.31 4.69 4.21
CA GLY A 94 5.18 4.65 5.15
C GLY A 94 5.26 5.70 6.27
N HIS A 95 6.15 6.68 6.21
CA HIS A 95 6.45 7.65 7.27
C HIS A 95 5.39 8.76 7.47
N SER A 96 4.19 8.59 6.93
CA SER A 96 3.11 9.56 7.13
C SER A 96 2.63 9.56 8.59
N TYR A 97 2.73 10.70 9.26
CA TYR A 97 2.18 10.88 10.62
C TYR A 97 0.66 10.77 10.69
N ALA A 98 -0.03 10.94 9.55
CA ALA A 98 -1.47 10.76 9.42
C ALA A 98 -1.85 9.35 8.92
N SER A 99 -0.90 8.41 8.89
CA SER A 99 -1.07 7.03 8.40
C SER A 99 -1.66 6.94 6.97
N LEU A 100 -1.42 7.96 6.13
CA LEU A 100 -1.90 8.01 4.75
C LEU A 100 -1.30 6.90 3.87
N GLY A 101 -0.15 6.32 4.27
CA GLY A 101 0.41 5.13 3.63
C GLY A 101 -0.49 3.90 3.73
N LEU A 102 -1.40 3.87 4.72
CA LEU A 102 -2.45 2.85 4.86
C LEU A 102 -3.82 3.31 4.36
N GLY A 103 -3.89 4.51 3.73
CA GLY A 103 -5.11 5.05 3.16
C GLY A 103 -5.75 6.20 3.96
N GLY A 104 -5.47 6.31 5.26
CA GLY A 104 -6.12 7.26 6.17
C GLY A 104 -7.54 6.87 6.57
N GLU A 105 -8.02 5.69 6.15
CA GLU A 105 -9.26 5.01 6.50
C GLU A 105 -9.13 3.51 6.19
N ASP A 106 -10.02 2.68 6.71
CA ASP A 106 -10.03 1.24 6.45
C ASP A 106 -10.44 0.88 5.02
N GLY A 107 -10.06 -0.32 4.58
CA GLY A 107 -10.54 -0.92 3.34
C GLY A 107 -9.82 -0.49 2.06
N HIS A 108 -8.67 0.19 2.15
CA HIS A 108 -7.85 0.50 0.96
C HIS A 108 -7.07 -0.72 0.46
N LEU A 109 -6.86 -0.79 -0.85
CA LEU A 109 -5.76 -1.58 -1.42
C LEU A 109 -4.47 -0.77 -1.28
N VAL A 110 -3.57 -1.22 -0.42
CA VAL A 110 -2.23 -0.62 -0.28
C VAL A 110 -1.30 -1.24 -1.31
N ILE A 111 -0.56 -0.42 -2.04
CA ILE A 111 0.52 -0.87 -2.93
C ILE A 111 1.85 -0.56 -2.25
N GLN A 112 2.44 -1.58 -1.63
CA GLN A 112 3.74 -1.50 -0.97
C GLN A 112 4.86 -1.55 -2.01
N LEU A 113 5.73 -0.54 -2.04
CA LEU A 113 6.71 -0.35 -3.10
C LEU A 113 8.13 -0.77 -2.72
N ASP A 114 8.33 -1.41 -1.58
CA ASP A 114 9.66 -1.73 -1.01
C ASP A 114 10.55 -2.59 -1.91
N HIS A 115 9.95 -3.41 -2.77
CA HIS A 115 10.70 -4.26 -3.71
C HIS A 115 11.13 -3.54 -4.99
N MET A 116 10.74 -2.28 -5.17
CA MET A 116 11.11 -1.44 -6.31
C MET A 116 12.03 -0.31 -5.82
N TYR A 117 13.30 -0.62 -5.61
CA TYR A 117 14.27 0.28 -4.98
C TYR A 117 15.56 0.50 -5.80
N SER A 118 15.55 0.13 -7.07
CA SER A 118 16.70 0.33 -7.97
C SER A 118 17.04 1.82 -8.12
N VAL A 119 18.33 2.11 -8.19
CA VAL A 119 18.89 3.43 -8.46
C VAL A 119 19.92 3.29 -9.57
N THR A 120 19.74 4.01 -10.67
CA THR A 120 20.67 4.00 -11.81
C THR A 120 21.07 5.43 -12.14
N LEU A 121 22.38 5.69 -12.19
CA LEU A 121 22.96 6.99 -12.55
C LEU A 121 23.50 6.95 -13.98
N ASP A 122 23.00 7.83 -14.83
CA ASP A 122 23.64 8.17 -16.08
C ASP A 122 24.73 9.25 -15.82
N ILE A 123 25.97 8.86 -15.91
CA ILE A 123 27.13 9.75 -15.60
C ILE A 123 27.27 10.85 -16.64
N GLU A 124 26.91 10.61 -17.89
CA GLU A 124 27.08 11.56 -18.98
C GLU A 124 26.06 12.71 -18.86
N THR A 125 24.82 12.38 -18.54
CA THR A 125 23.74 13.35 -18.39
C THR A 125 23.58 13.85 -16.95
N ASN A 126 24.19 13.19 -15.97
CA ASN A 126 23.99 13.38 -14.53
C ASN A 126 22.50 13.23 -14.11
N ILE A 127 21.77 12.35 -14.78
CA ILE A 127 20.38 12.02 -14.44
C ILE A 127 20.36 10.68 -13.70
N ALA A 128 19.71 10.66 -12.55
CA ALA A 128 19.45 9.42 -11.82
C ALA A 128 18.00 8.99 -12.02
N THR A 129 17.80 7.72 -12.39
CA THR A 129 16.50 7.06 -12.36
C THR A 129 16.39 6.29 -11.05
N VAL A 130 15.34 6.57 -10.28
CA VAL A 130 15.14 6.03 -8.94
C VAL A 130 13.77 5.41 -8.84
N GLU A 131 13.70 4.15 -8.42
CA GLU A 131 12.42 3.49 -8.15
C GLU A 131 11.80 3.98 -6.83
N PRO A 132 10.46 3.96 -6.74
CA PRO A 132 9.71 4.66 -5.68
C PRO A 132 9.88 4.07 -4.27
N GLY A 133 10.35 2.83 -4.14
CA GLY A 133 10.64 2.18 -2.86
C GLY A 133 12.02 2.48 -2.30
N ALA A 134 12.90 3.16 -3.06
CA ALA A 134 14.24 3.48 -2.58
C ALA A 134 14.20 4.41 -1.37
N ARG A 135 14.96 4.05 -0.34
CA ARG A 135 15.17 4.89 0.85
C ARG A 135 16.28 5.89 0.60
N LEU A 136 16.26 7.02 1.30
CA LEU A 136 17.25 8.10 1.10
C LEU A 136 18.69 7.66 1.35
N GLY A 137 18.92 6.81 2.35
CA GLY A 137 20.25 6.26 2.62
C GLY A 137 20.75 5.35 1.50
N HIS A 138 19.89 4.52 0.93
CA HIS A 138 20.21 3.70 -0.24
C HIS A 138 20.51 4.58 -1.45
N LEU A 139 19.65 5.54 -1.75
CA LEU A 139 19.85 6.50 -2.84
C LEU A 139 21.21 7.23 -2.72
N ALA A 140 21.54 7.76 -1.55
CA ALA A 140 22.80 8.44 -1.31
C ALA A 140 24.01 7.53 -1.54
N SER A 141 23.94 6.28 -1.06
CA SER A 141 25.01 5.28 -1.22
C SER A 141 25.21 4.91 -2.69
N GLU A 142 24.12 4.68 -3.43
CA GLU A 142 24.17 4.33 -4.85
C GLU A 142 24.72 5.46 -5.72
N LEU A 143 24.26 6.69 -5.51
CA LEU A 143 24.75 7.84 -6.26
C LEU A 143 26.24 8.09 -6.03
N PHE A 144 26.72 7.87 -4.80
CA PHE A 144 28.14 7.97 -4.49
C PHE A 144 28.94 6.84 -5.15
N ALA A 145 28.48 5.61 -5.03
CA ALA A 145 29.15 4.43 -5.58
C ALA A 145 29.24 4.46 -7.12
N GLN A 146 28.17 4.92 -7.80
CA GLN A 146 28.10 4.92 -9.26
C GLN A 146 28.85 6.10 -9.89
N GLY A 147 29.01 7.24 -9.22
CA GLY A 147 29.64 8.39 -9.86
C GLY A 147 30.12 9.49 -8.93
N ASN A 148 30.29 9.24 -7.64
CA ASN A 148 30.61 10.26 -6.63
C ASN A 148 29.64 11.46 -6.71
N ARG A 149 28.35 11.17 -6.81
CA ARG A 149 27.28 12.17 -6.87
C ARG A 149 26.52 12.22 -5.56
N ALA A 150 25.87 13.36 -5.35
CA ALA A 150 24.96 13.60 -4.25
C ALA A 150 23.75 14.39 -4.76
N ILE A 151 22.66 14.35 -4.01
CA ILE A 151 21.41 15.06 -4.28
C ILE A 151 20.94 15.71 -2.99
N SER A 152 20.26 16.86 -3.08
CA SER A 152 19.57 17.42 -1.92
C SER A 152 18.40 16.52 -1.53
N HIS A 153 18.40 16.06 -0.27
CA HIS A 153 17.36 15.17 0.26
C HIS A 153 17.08 15.47 1.74
N GLY A 154 16.08 14.82 2.31
CA GLY A 154 15.76 14.91 3.73
C GLY A 154 16.85 14.34 4.63
N THR A 155 16.71 14.57 5.95
CA THR A 155 17.73 14.21 6.95
C THR A 155 17.66 12.74 7.35
N CYS A 156 16.47 12.13 7.33
CA CYS A 156 16.28 10.76 7.77
C CYS A 156 16.59 9.77 6.63
N PRO A 157 17.53 8.82 6.82
CA PRO A 157 17.98 7.93 5.75
C PRO A 157 17.07 6.72 5.51
N GLY A 158 16.21 6.36 6.47
CA GLY A 158 15.34 5.17 6.47
C GLY A 158 13.91 5.43 6.06
#